data_e4d3947af974ca8e2d1ad4b9e58083e1
#
_entry.id   e4d3947af974ca8e2d1ad4b9e58083e1
#
_cell.length_a   1.000
_cell.length_b   1.000
_cell.length_c   1.000
_cell.angle_alpha   90.00
_cell.angle_beta   90.00
_cell.angle_gamma   90.00
#
_symmetry.space_group_name_H-M   'P 1'
#
loop_
_entity.id
_entity.type
_entity.pdbx_description
1 polymer ?
#
loop_
_entity_poly.entity_id
_entity_poly.type
_entity_poly.pdbx_seq_one_letter_code
_entity_poly.pdbx_strand_id
1 'polypeptide(L)'
;MKPRIGLFFGSFNPIHRSHVTVAMALQQWAQLDHVRLVLTPHSPNKSKDDLLEDQERLTMVEAALAGMDNLKVERIELTLPQPNYTIDTVRALMDREPDCDFVLLMGADNLLGFAQWKQSEDILKCLPLLVYPRPHYPLPDDSPWHNHPRVTL
;
A
#
# COMPACT_ATOMS: atom_id res chain seq x y z
N MET A 1 -1.67 12.31 -20.44
CA MET A 1 -2.08 12.13 -19.04
C MET A 1 -1.17 11.12 -18.33
N LYS A 2 -0.84 11.41 -17.10
CA LYS A 2 -0.04 10.46 -16.31
C LYS A 2 -0.90 9.29 -15.88
N PRO A 3 -0.39 8.05 -15.94
CA PRO A 3 -1.12 6.93 -15.39
C PRO A 3 -1.28 7.05 -13.87
N ARG A 4 -2.46 6.70 -13.38
CA ARG A 4 -2.78 6.70 -11.96
C ARG A 4 -2.61 5.28 -11.42
N ILE A 5 -1.70 5.12 -10.46
CA ILE A 5 -1.30 3.81 -9.96
C ILE A 5 -1.54 3.77 -8.45
N GLY A 6 -2.32 2.79 -7.99
CA GLY A 6 -2.52 2.57 -6.57
C GLY A 6 -1.39 1.73 -5.99
N LEU A 7 -0.94 2.08 -4.80
CA LEU A 7 0.08 1.33 -4.06
C LEU A 7 -0.58 0.69 -2.84
N PHE A 8 -0.67 -0.63 -2.83
CA PHE A 8 -1.28 -1.41 -1.77
C PHE A 8 -0.19 -2.21 -1.07
N PHE A 9 0.25 -1.70 0.08
CA PHE A 9 1.34 -2.29 0.84
C PHE A 9 0.86 -3.45 1.69
N GLY A 10 1.69 -4.48 1.83
CA GLY A 10 1.40 -5.58 2.71
C GLY A 10 2.57 -6.55 2.81
N SER A 11 2.61 -7.28 3.93
CA SER A 11 3.57 -8.38 4.10
C SER A 11 3.17 -9.58 3.26
N PHE A 12 1.87 -9.74 3.00
CA PHE A 12 1.31 -10.88 2.25
C PHE A 12 1.90 -12.20 2.75
N ASN A 13 1.64 -12.50 4.01
CA ASN A 13 2.26 -13.60 4.75
C ASN A 13 1.20 -14.65 5.20
N PRO A 14 0.64 -15.46 4.28
CA PRO A 14 0.68 -15.33 2.84
C PRO A 14 -0.40 -14.38 2.30
N ILE A 15 -0.38 -14.16 0.99
CA ILE A 15 -1.46 -13.41 0.34
C ILE A 15 -2.77 -14.23 0.39
N HIS A 16 -3.90 -13.53 0.55
CA HIS A 16 -5.23 -14.11 0.61
C HIS A 16 -6.11 -13.54 -0.50
N ARG A 17 -7.24 -14.25 -0.76
CA ARG A 17 -8.23 -13.79 -1.73
C ARG A 17 -8.75 -12.39 -1.41
N SER A 18 -8.89 -12.07 -0.12
CA SER A 18 -9.38 -10.75 0.31
C SER A 18 -8.44 -9.63 -0.13
N HIS A 19 -7.13 -9.86 -0.14
CA HIS A 19 -6.17 -8.87 -0.64
C HIS A 19 -6.44 -8.55 -2.11
N VAL A 20 -6.61 -9.59 -2.92
CA VAL A 20 -6.87 -9.45 -4.34
C VAL A 20 -8.22 -8.78 -4.59
N THR A 21 -9.26 -9.21 -3.88
CA THR A 21 -10.61 -8.65 -4.01
C THR A 21 -10.63 -7.16 -3.68
N VAL A 22 -9.99 -6.77 -2.57
CA VAL A 22 -9.92 -5.36 -2.17
C VAL A 22 -9.15 -4.55 -3.21
N ALA A 23 -8.01 -5.05 -3.67
CA ALA A 23 -7.20 -4.34 -4.66
C ALA A 23 -7.97 -4.14 -5.98
N MET A 24 -8.70 -5.15 -6.44
CA MET A 24 -9.52 -5.04 -7.64
C MET A 24 -10.66 -4.03 -7.47
N ALA A 25 -11.33 -4.07 -6.32
CA ALA A 25 -12.43 -3.14 -6.03
C ALA A 25 -11.92 -1.70 -5.99
N LEU A 26 -10.78 -1.46 -5.37
CA LEU A 26 -10.19 -0.11 -5.31
C LEU A 26 -9.76 0.38 -6.68
N GLN A 27 -9.18 -0.51 -7.49
CA GLN A 27 -8.78 -0.17 -8.85
C GLN A 27 -9.99 0.31 -9.68
N GLN A 28 -11.11 -0.39 -9.58
CA GLN A 28 -12.33 -0.04 -10.32
C GLN A 28 -12.99 1.21 -9.75
N TRP A 29 -13.15 1.26 -8.42
CA TRP A 29 -13.86 2.37 -7.77
C TRP A 29 -13.14 3.70 -7.95
N ALA A 30 -11.82 3.73 -7.80
CA ALA A 30 -11.02 4.94 -7.92
C ALA A 30 -10.55 5.20 -9.37
N GLN A 31 -10.92 4.34 -10.31
CA GLN A 31 -10.54 4.46 -11.72
C GLN A 31 -9.03 4.55 -11.89
N LEU A 32 -8.31 3.67 -11.21
CA LEU A 32 -6.85 3.59 -11.32
C LEU A 32 -6.48 2.75 -12.54
N ASP A 33 -5.38 3.09 -13.18
CA ASP A 33 -4.89 2.32 -14.33
C ASP A 33 -4.50 0.91 -13.91
N HIS A 34 -3.82 0.79 -12.78
CA HIS A 34 -3.60 -0.50 -12.12
C HIS A 34 -3.26 -0.28 -10.66
N VAL A 35 -3.24 -1.36 -9.90
CA VAL A 35 -2.82 -1.36 -8.50
C VAL A 35 -1.60 -2.26 -8.38
N ARG A 36 -0.57 -1.77 -7.71
CA ARG A 36 0.62 -2.56 -7.38
C ARG A 36 0.53 -3.03 -5.93
N LEU A 37 0.63 -4.33 -5.74
CA LEU A 37 0.77 -4.91 -4.41
C LEU A 37 2.24 -4.82 -4.04
N VAL A 38 2.55 -3.91 -3.11
CA VAL A 38 3.93 -3.66 -2.69
C VAL A 38 4.29 -4.64 -1.60
N LEU A 39 5.14 -5.61 -1.93
CA LEU A 39 5.56 -6.64 -0.96
C LEU A 39 6.56 -6.04 0.01
N THR A 40 6.20 -6.05 1.30
CA THR A 40 7.04 -5.54 2.37
C THR A 40 7.77 -6.70 3.04
N PRO A 41 9.10 -6.83 2.87
CA PRO A 41 9.85 -7.90 3.53
C PRO A 41 9.89 -7.76 5.05
N HIS A 42 9.99 -6.52 5.56
CA HIS A 42 10.04 -6.28 7.00
C HIS A 42 9.40 -4.94 7.34
N SER A 43 8.16 -4.99 7.83
CA SER A 43 7.48 -3.80 8.35
C SER A 43 8.11 -3.38 9.69
N PRO A 44 8.24 -2.06 9.98
CA PRO A 44 8.82 -1.60 11.25
C PRO A 44 8.08 -2.10 12.49
N ASN A 45 6.79 -2.40 12.36
CA ASN A 45 5.94 -2.78 13.49
C ASN A 45 5.74 -4.29 13.63
N LYS A 46 6.49 -5.10 12.89
CA LYS A 46 6.35 -6.56 12.89
C LYS A 46 7.68 -7.26 13.10
N SER A 47 7.65 -8.42 13.78
CA SER A 47 8.83 -9.27 13.89
C SER A 47 9.05 -10.03 12.58
N LYS A 48 10.29 -10.03 12.10
CA LYS A 48 10.63 -10.79 10.89
C LYS A 48 10.60 -12.30 11.14
N ASP A 49 10.73 -12.72 12.40
CA ASP A 49 10.73 -14.15 12.75
C ASP A 49 9.40 -14.84 12.42
N ASP A 50 8.30 -14.08 12.42
CA ASP A 50 6.96 -14.61 12.13
C ASP A 50 6.60 -14.59 10.64
N LEU A 51 7.53 -14.15 9.79
CA LEU A 51 7.29 -14.01 8.36
C LEU A 51 7.85 -15.20 7.59
N LEU A 52 7.13 -15.61 6.55
CA LEU A 52 7.65 -16.52 5.55
C LEU A 52 8.85 -15.88 4.85
N GLU A 53 9.70 -16.70 4.23
CA GLU A 53 10.81 -16.19 3.44
C GLU A 53 10.32 -15.22 2.36
N ASP A 54 11.11 -14.18 2.10
CA ASP A 54 10.76 -13.15 1.11
C ASP A 54 10.43 -13.77 -0.25
N GLN A 55 11.26 -14.71 -0.69
CA GLN A 55 11.07 -15.37 -1.99
C GLN A 55 9.79 -16.19 -2.04
N GLU A 56 9.44 -16.86 -0.95
CA GLU A 56 8.20 -17.63 -0.88
C GLU A 56 6.98 -16.72 -0.99
N ARG A 57 6.99 -15.60 -0.25
CA ARG A 57 5.88 -14.64 -0.30
C ARG A 57 5.75 -14.03 -1.70
N LEU A 58 6.88 -13.67 -2.31
CA LEU A 58 6.89 -13.12 -3.66
C LEU A 58 6.30 -14.11 -4.67
N THR A 59 6.72 -15.38 -4.59
CA THR A 59 6.21 -16.42 -5.48
C THR A 59 4.70 -16.58 -5.35
N MET A 60 4.18 -16.54 -4.12
CA MET A 60 2.73 -16.64 -3.88
C MET A 60 1.97 -15.44 -4.44
N VAL A 61 2.51 -14.23 -4.28
CA VAL A 61 1.88 -13.03 -4.83
C VAL A 61 1.86 -13.09 -6.35
N GLU A 62 2.98 -13.42 -6.96
CA GLU A 62 3.06 -13.53 -8.42
C GLU A 62 2.08 -14.57 -8.96
N ALA A 63 1.94 -15.70 -8.29
CA ALA A 63 0.97 -16.72 -8.68
C ALA A 63 -0.47 -16.23 -8.56
N ALA A 64 -0.78 -15.50 -7.48
CA ALA A 64 -2.12 -14.97 -7.25
C ALA A 64 -2.51 -13.93 -8.29
N LEU A 65 -1.56 -13.18 -8.83
CA LEU A 65 -1.82 -12.11 -9.79
C LEU A 65 -1.62 -12.53 -11.25
N ALA A 66 -1.22 -13.78 -11.48
CA ALA A 66 -0.97 -14.27 -12.85
C ALA A 66 -2.22 -14.11 -13.71
N GLY A 67 -2.05 -13.54 -14.90
CA GLY A 67 -3.17 -13.31 -15.82
C GLY A 67 -4.03 -12.10 -15.54
N MET A 68 -3.73 -11.34 -14.50
CA MET A 68 -4.47 -10.11 -14.18
C MET A 68 -3.73 -8.90 -14.75
N ASP A 69 -4.41 -8.12 -15.60
CA ASP A 69 -3.79 -6.96 -16.24
C ASP A 69 -3.77 -5.73 -15.36
N ASN A 70 -4.71 -5.63 -14.41
CA ASN A 70 -4.91 -4.45 -13.58
C ASN A 70 -4.31 -4.55 -12.17
N LEU A 71 -3.70 -5.68 -11.83
CA LEU A 71 -2.98 -5.87 -10.58
C LEU A 71 -1.57 -6.36 -10.88
N LYS A 72 -0.59 -5.75 -10.23
CA LYS A 72 0.82 -6.10 -10.42
C LYS A 72 1.53 -6.17 -9.08
N VAL A 73 2.60 -6.94 -9.01
CA VAL A 73 3.44 -6.97 -7.82
C VAL A 73 4.53 -5.90 -7.94
N GLU A 74 4.82 -5.21 -6.85
CA GLU A 74 5.93 -4.27 -6.77
C GLU A 74 6.98 -4.82 -5.81
N ARG A 75 8.21 -4.96 -6.26
CA ARG A 75 9.30 -5.60 -5.53
C ARG A 75 10.35 -4.64 -5.01
N ILE A 76 10.13 -3.33 -5.16
CA ILE A 76 11.16 -2.33 -4.84
C ILE A 76 11.65 -2.44 -3.38
N GLU A 77 10.76 -2.81 -2.43
CA GLU A 77 11.15 -2.89 -1.02
C GLU A 77 12.15 -4.02 -0.74
N LEU A 78 12.24 -5.00 -1.63
CA LEU A 78 13.27 -6.04 -1.51
C LEU A 78 14.68 -5.48 -1.72
N THR A 79 14.80 -4.34 -2.37
CA THR A 79 16.09 -3.68 -2.66
C THR A 79 16.40 -2.52 -1.72
N LEU A 80 15.49 -2.19 -0.81
CA LEU A 80 15.64 -1.06 0.10
C LEU A 80 16.09 -1.54 1.49
N PRO A 81 16.71 -0.64 2.30
CA PRO A 81 17.10 -1.01 3.67
C PRO A 81 15.92 -1.46 4.52
N GLN A 82 16.16 -2.43 5.38
CA GLN A 82 15.15 -2.95 6.31
C GLN A 82 15.43 -2.44 7.72
N PRO A 83 14.40 -2.20 8.57
CA PRO A 83 12.97 -2.33 8.23
C PRO A 83 12.54 -1.30 7.19
N ASN A 84 11.50 -1.67 6.43
CA ASN A 84 11.03 -0.82 5.34
C ASN A 84 10.08 0.26 5.86
N TYR A 85 10.36 1.51 5.53
CA TYR A 85 9.49 2.65 5.86
C TYR A 85 8.80 3.15 4.58
N THR A 86 7.51 3.37 4.67
CA THR A 86 6.70 3.77 3.51
C THR A 86 7.22 5.04 2.83
N ILE A 87 7.68 6.03 3.60
CA ILE A 87 8.20 7.28 3.02
C ILE A 87 9.40 7.02 2.09
N ASP A 88 10.28 6.12 2.48
CA ASP A 88 11.46 5.80 1.68
C ASP A 88 11.05 5.11 0.37
N THR A 89 10.07 4.20 0.46
CA THR A 89 9.55 3.49 -0.69
C THR A 89 8.87 4.42 -1.67
N VAL A 90 8.02 5.32 -1.16
CA VAL A 90 7.30 6.30 -2.00
C VAL A 90 8.30 7.18 -2.74
N ARG A 91 9.31 7.69 -2.05
CA ARG A 91 10.34 8.53 -2.68
C ARG A 91 11.10 7.78 -3.75
N ALA A 92 11.46 6.52 -3.49
CA ALA A 92 12.17 5.69 -4.45
C ALA A 92 11.33 5.42 -5.71
N LEU A 93 10.03 5.15 -5.54
CA LEU A 93 9.11 4.94 -6.66
C LEU A 93 8.93 6.20 -7.48
N MET A 94 8.79 7.35 -6.83
CA MET A 94 8.64 8.62 -7.54
C MET A 94 9.89 9.00 -8.31
N ASP A 95 11.07 8.69 -7.76
CA ASP A 95 12.33 8.91 -8.47
C ASP A 95 12.50 7.99 -9.67
N ARG A 96 12.08 6.73 -9.52
CA ARG A 96 12.16 5.75 -10.60
C ARG A 96 11.15 6.03 -11.72
N GLU A 97 9.95 6.47 -11.35
CA GLU A 97 8.84 6.67 -12.29
C GLU A 97 8.19 8.05 -12.09
N PRO A 98 8.89 9.14 -12.47
CA PRO A 98 8.37 10.49 -12.25
C PRO A 98 7.15 10.84 -13.10
N ASP A 99 6.85 10.04 -14.12
CA ASP A 99 5.72 10.26 -15.01
C ASP A 99 4.44 9.56 -14.54
N CYS A 100 4.46 8.92 -13.36
CA CYS A 100 3.29 8.26 -12.80
C CYS A 100 2.71 9.05 -11.64
N ASP A 101 1.37 9.03 -11.52
CA ASP A 101 0.68 9.59 -10.36
C ASP A 101 0.34 8.43 -9.43
N PHE A 102 0.99 8.37 -8.28
CA PHE A 102 0.76 7.32 -7.29
C PHE A 102 -0.31 7.73 -6.27
N VAL A 103 -1.09 6.75 -5.83
CA VAL A 103 -2.10 6.90 -4.77
C VAL A 103 -1.83 5.82 -3.73
N LEU A 104 -1.70 6.21 -2.46
CA LEU A 104 -1.50 5.24 -1.38
C LEU A 104 -2.85 4.67 -0.96
N LEU A 105 -2.95 3.35 -0.93
CA LEU A 105 -4.17 2.65 -0.55
C LEU A 105 -3.96 1.99 0.82
N MET A 106 -4.89 2.17 1.74
CA MET A 106 -4.82 1.46 3.03
C MET A 106 -6.21 1.25 3.62
N GLY A 107 -6.32 0.26 4.51
CA GLY A 107 -7.52 0.04 5.26
C GLY A 107 -7.63 0.97 6.46
N ALA A 108 -8.84 1.16 6.96
CA ALA A 108 -9.09 2.01 8.13
C ALA A 108 -8.32 1.56 9.37
N ASP A 109 -8.03 0.27 9.49
CA ASP A 109 -7.21 -0.26 10.58
C ASP A 109 -5.80 0.36 10.61
N ASN A 110 -5.17 0.52 9.43
CA ASN A 110 -3.86 1.16 9.34
C ASN A 110 -3.93 2.67 9.53
N LEU A 111 -5.02 3.29 9.12
CA LEU A 111 -5.18 4.74 9.27
C LEU A 111 -5.18 5.16 10.73
N LEU A 112 -5.71 4.33 11.64
CA LEU A 112 -5.74 4.63 13.07
C LEU A 112 -4.34 4.90 13.65
N GLY A 113 -3.31 4.25 13.11
CA GLY A 113 -1.93 4.45 13.53
C GLY A 113 -1.08 5.26 12.57
N PHE A 114 -1.67 5.80 11.51
CA PHE A 114 -0.90 6.45 10.45
C PHE A 114 -0.10 7.65 10.93
N ALA A 115 -0.62 8.41 11.90
CA ALA A 115 0.07 9.59 12.43
C ALA A 115 1.43 9.24 13.07
N GLN A 116 1.60 8.00 13.54
CA GLN A 116 2.86 7.51 14.12
C GLN A 116 3.85 6.98 13.09
N TRP A 117 3.46 6.86 11.83
CA TRP A 117 4.37 6.40 10.80
C TRP A 117 5.48 7.43 10.59
N LYS A 118 6.68 6.94 10.25
CA LYS A 118 7.81 7.82 9.98
C LYS A 118 7.43 8.83 8.89
N GLN A 119 7.55 10.10 9.20
CA GLN A 119 7.28 11.20 8.28
C GLN A 119 5.91 11.12 7.60
N SER A 120 4.84 10.82 8.38
CA SER A 120 3.50 10.65 7.84
C SER A 120 3.01 11.87 7.04
N GLU A 121 3.29 13.08 7.52
CA GLU A 121 2.90 14.30 6.79
C GLU A 121 3.68 14.44 5.48
N ASP A 122 4.93 14.02 5.44
CA ASP A 122 5.72 14.05 4.22
C ASP A 122 5.18 13.04 3.19
N ILE A 123 4.68 11.89 3.66
CA ILE A 123 4.01 10.92 2.79
C ILE A 123 2.84 11.59 2.09
N LEU A 124 1.99 12.31 2.83
CA LEU A 124 0.81 12.98 2.27
C LEU A 124 1.19 14.12 1.32
N LYS A 125 2.35 14.73 1.50
CA LYS A 125 2.86 15.73 0.56
C LYS A 125 3.27 15.09 -0.77
N CYS A 126 3.72 13.83 -0.73
CA CYS A 126 4.14 13.12 -1.93
C CYS A 126 2.96 12.61 -2.76
N LEU A 127 1.91 12.06 -2.11
CA LEU A 127 0.78 11.43 -2.80
C LEU A 127 -0.47 11.45 -1.93
N PRO A 128 -1.66 11.39 -2.57
CA PRO A 128 -2.91 11.28 -1.81
C PRO A 128 -3.10 9.90 -1.21
N LEU A 129 -3.92 9.84 -0.18
CA LEU A 129 -4.26 8.63 0.55
C LEU A 129 -5.73 8.28 0.33
N LEU A 130 -6.00 7.05 -0.08
CA LEU A 130 -7.34 6.52 -0.25
C LEU A 130 -7.53 5.40 0.76
N VAL A 131 -8.56 5.51 1.61
CA VAL A 131 -8.81 4.60 2.71
C VAL A 131 -10.09 3.81 2.47
N TYR A 132 -10.03 2.49 2.56
CA TYR A 132 -11.22 1.64 2.49
C TYR A 132 -11.65 1.24 3.90
N PRO A 133 -12.97 1.11 4.14
CA PRO A 133 -13.48 0.76 5.45
C PRO A 133 -13.13 -0.68 5.84
N ARG A 134 -12.93 -0.90 7.13
CA ARG A 134 -12.70 -2.24 7.70
C ARG A 134 -13.74 -2.46 8.80
N PRO A 135 -14.42 -3.63 8.80
CA PRO A 135 -15.32 -4.01 9.89
C PRO A 135 -14.61 -3.91 11.21
N HIS A 136 -14.93 -3.71 12.28
CA HIS A 136 -14.25 -3.67 13.59
C HIS A 136 -13.21 -2.54 13.75
N TYR A 137 -13.03 -1.69 12.73
CA TYR A 137 -12.08 -0.56 12.81
C TYR A 137 -12.75 0.72 12.35
N PRO A 138 -13.85 1.16 13.00
CA PRO A 138 -14.48 2.41 12.62
C PRO A 138 -13.57 3.59 12.93
N LEU A 139 -13.57 4.57 12.03
CA LEU A 139 -12.79 5.78 12.25
C LEU A 139 -13.54 6.68 13.23
N PRO A 140 -12.91 7.15 14.32
CA PRO A 140 -13.58 8.07 15.26
C PRO A 140 -14.09 9.33 14.55
N ASP A 141 -15.24 9.84 14.99
CA ASP A 141 -15.86 11.03 14.39
C ASP A 141 -14.96 12.27 14.50
N ASP A 142 -14.11 12.33 15.51
CA ASP A 142 -13.18 13.45 15.73
C ASP A 142 -11.82 13.24 15.11
N SER A 143 -11.67 12.22 14.27
CA SER A 143 -10.39 11.95 13.62
C SER A 143 -9.97 13.10 12.70
N PRO A 144 -8.70 13.55 12.76
CA PRO A 144 -8.23 14.62 11.90
C PRO A 144 -8.27 14.27 10.41
N TRP A 145 -8.33 12.98 10.10
CA TRP A 145 -8.29 12.51 8.71
C TRP A 145 -9.59 12.80 7.96
N HIS A 146 -10.71 13.03 8.64
CA HIS A 146 -11.98 13.36 7.99
C HIS A 146 -11.89 14.63 7.15
N ASN A 147 -11.07 15.58 7.55
CA ASN A 147 -10.97 16.89 6.90
C ASN A 147 -9.63 17.13 6.24
N HIS A 148 -8.76 16.13 6.18
CA HIS A 148 -7.45 16.30 5.56
C HIS A 148 -7.60 16.32 4.03
N PRO A 149 -7.05 17.35 3.34
CA PRO A 149 -7.27 17.52 1.90
C PRO A 149 -6.69 16.41 1.02
N ARG A 150 -5.69 15.69 1.53
CA ARG A 150 -5.05 14.60 0.77
C ARG A 150 -5.59 13.22 1.12
N VAL A 151 -6.55 13.13 2.01
CA VAL A 151 -7.13 11.85 2.47
C VAL A 151 -8.56 11.74 1.98
N THR A 152 -8.86 10.64 1.29
CA THR A 152 -10.22 10.28 0.85
C THR A 152 -10.64 9.02 1.61
N LEU A 153 -11.79 9.10 2.27
CA LEU A 153 -12.32 8.01 3.08
C LEU A 153 -13.43 7.26 2.36
#